data_b54d052484bad014693c3100c5276bbf
#
_entry.id   b54d052484bad014693c3100c5276bbf
#
_cell.length_a   1.000
_cell.length_b   1.000
_cell.length_c   1.000
_cell.angle_alpha   90.00
_cell.angle_beta   90.00
_cell.angle_gamma   90.00
#
_symmetry.space_group_name_H-M   'P 1'
#
loop_
_entity.id
_entity.type
_entity.pdbx_description
1 polymer ?
#
loop_
_entity_poly.entity_id
_entity_poly.type
_entity_poly.pdbx_seq_one_letter_code
_entity_poly.pdbx_strand_id
1 'polypeptide(L)'
;MRRLLLAGVVALALFAGTAREARAAGACGLPERGASTAWVDFADGSVPFWYRFARPGVIAAASNFIYPPKLRAAGAKTVYFDLYMNSRTGTPAKPTTEQETVDWAQRIFYRAVASSDCARPWMALNELFGASTTTPWTSNNAQYRNNVLVFAKTLRALGARPFILISSTPYTQGDAGNWWREASVYADLVQEVYFTGKLIHRQGPAAGSRMLRNRFREAVRAFTDIGIPSRRIGLMLGFQASNRGTMGPIAWFEHVKLQALAVKQVAREARIGSVWSWGWQARNTAQADPDKEVGACVWLWTRNPRLCDGPGAAGPDFDATLTQGQITLPRGIRCQIGEQSIAYGSVRRLAHVIGDGGVAFSAAYSQAVLAGLVNVQQADVLAAERAIIRSRFRGSRAAYRRALARGGANQAVGRQIIADELRQQRMGRRFRAPSPSGEQIAAYQETYAEQPARMVEVKPRAWWLGNRRRGLAVGPLAPPQVFDLPAGKKTRIRTADGIYEVTARDETLPLGAFPIGVARTSVVAGLQEISRRQLFERWFTRPLNDRLKDLRCADDQLPAVAVVDMTTFLPFLTL
;
A
#
# COMPACT_ATOMS: atom_id res chain seq x y z
N MET A 1 -29.92 -52.02 5.63
CA MET A 1 -30.02 -51.06 6.74
C MET A 1 -28.70 -50.49 7.26
N ARG A 2 -27.58 -51.25 7.34
CA ARG A 2 -26.27 -50.70 7.83
C ARG A 2 -25.62 -49.63 6.93
N ARG A 3 -25.86 -49.61 5.63
CA ARG A 3 -25.27 -48.60 4.73
C ARG A 3 -25.96 -47.21 4.77
N LEU A 4 -27.21 -47.15 5.17
CA LEU A 4 -27.95 -45.88 5.32
C LEU A 4 -27.60 -45.14 6.62
N LEU A 5 -27.22 -45.86 7.67
CA LEU A 5 -26.78 -45.28 8.93
C LEU A 5 -25.40 -44.63 8.85
N LEU A 6 -24.47 -45.15 8.05
CA LEU A 6 -23.14 -44.53 7.83
C LEU A 6 -23.22 -43.24 7.04
N ALA A 7 -24.10 -43.15 6.03
CA ALA A 7 -24.29 -41.93 5.25
C ALA A 7 -24.88 -40.79 6.10
N GLY A 8 -25.79 -41.10 7.01
CA GLY A 8 -26.38 -40.13 7.94
C GLY A 8 -25.38 -39.55 8.96
N VAL A 9 -24.46 -40.39 9.47
CA VAL A 9 -23.44 -39.94 10.43
C VAL A 9 -22.38 -39.08 9.78
N VAL A 10 -21.99 -39.37 8.52
CA VAL A 10 -21.02 -38.55 7.78
C VAL A 10 -21.63 -37.20 7.40
N ALA A 11 -22.90 -37.15 7.00
CA ALA A 11 -23.58 -35.90 6.70
C ALA A 11 -23.75 -35.02 7.96
N LEU A 12 -24.09 -35.59 9.10
CA LEU A 12 -24.16 -34.84 10.38
C LEU A 12 -22.79 -34.33 10.84
N ALA A 13 -21.71 -35.10 10.62
CA ALA A 13 -20.37 -34.64 10.96
C ALA A 13 -19.87 -33.49 10.07
N LEU A 14 -20.25 -33.49 8.77
CA LEU A 14 -19.95 -32.40 7.85
C LEU A 14 -20.74 -31.12 8.19
N PHE A 15 -22.01 -31.23 8.58
CA PHE A 15 -22.80 -30.09 9.03
C PHE A 15 -22.38 -29.57 10.40
N ALA A 16 -21.91 -30.41 11.30
CA ALA A 16 -21.37 -30.00 12.60
C ALA A 16 -20.04 -29.25 12.46
N GLY A 17 -19.18 -29.60 11.48
CA GLY A 17 -17.96 -28.90 11.16
C GLY A 17 -18.24 -27.49 10.63
N THR A 18 -19.13 -27.34 9.66
CA THR A 18 -19.52 -26.04 9.09
C THR A 18 -20.27 -25.16 10.10
N ALA A 19 -21.10 -25.74 10.96
CA ALA A 19 -21.80 -25.00 12.01
C ALA A 19 -20.84 -24.52 13.13
N ARG A 20 -19.74 -25.22 13.37
CA ARG A 20 -18.74 -24.82 14.36
C ARG A 20 -17.84 -23.68 13.83
N GLU A 21 -17.49 -23.69 12.54
CA GLU A 21 -16.79 -22.57 11.91
C GLU A 21 -17.71 -21.32 11.79
N ALA A 22 -18.99 -21.50 11.47
CA ALA A 22 -19.95 -20.41 11.43
C ALA A 22 -20.21 -19.76 12.82
N ARG A 23 -20.12 -20.54 13.92
CA ARG A 23 -20.23 -20.00 15.29
C ARG A 23 -18.98 -19.24 15.75
N ALA A 24 -17.82 -19.47 15.14
CA ALA A 24 -16.59 -18.76 15.47
C ALA A 24 -16.37 -17.48 14.66
N ALA A 25 -17.21 -17.20 13.66
CA ALA A 25 -17.14 -16.01 12.83
C ALA A 25 -18.00 -14.91 13.46
N GLY A 26 -17.36 -13.84 13.89
CA GLY A 26 -18.01 -12.61 14.35
C GLY A 26 -18.66 -11.83 13.20
N ALA A 27 -19.08 -10.60 13.48
CA ALA A 27 -19.67 -9.72 12.47
C ALA A 27 -18.78 -9.64 11.22
N CYS A 28 -19.38 -9.78 10.05
CA CYS A 28 -18.71 -9.74 8.74
C CYS A 28 -17.65 -10.83 8.53
N GLY A 29 -17.78 -11.96 9.23
CA GLY A 29 -16.87 -13.09 9.15
C GLY A 29 -15.49 -12.84 9.76
N LEU A 30 -15.32 -11.75 10.51
CA LEU A 30 -14.12 -11.49 11.30
C LEU A 30 -14.16 -12.30 12.60
N PRO A 31 -13.00 -12.70 13.17
CA PRO A 31 -12.97 -13.51 14.39
C PRO A 31 -13.61 -12.78 15.57
N GLU A 32 -14.35 -13.52 16.40
CA GLU A 32 -14.80 -12.98 17.67
C GLU A 32 -13.61 -12.79 18.62
N ARG A 33 -13.76 -11.83 19.56
CA ARG A 33 -12.74 -11.58 20.56
C ARG A 33 -12.54 -12.81 21.45
N GLY A 34 -11.31 -13.31 21.51
CA GLY A 34 -10.93 -14.44 22.36
C GLY A 34 -11.07 -15.82 21.71
N ALA A 35 -11.62 -15.94 20.50
CA ALA A 35 -11.69 -17.22 19.78
C ALA A 35 -10.28 -17.72 19.39
N SER A 36 -9.47 -16.83 18.85
CA SER A 36 -8.06 -17.07 18.50
C SER A 36 -7.36 -15.73 18.29
N THR A 37 -6.03 -15.71 18.24
CA THR A 37 -5.27 -14.54 17.82
C THR A 37 -5.60 -14.19 16.37
N ALA A 38 -6.13 -12.99 16.12
CA ALA A 38 -6.38 -12.50 14.79
C ALA A 38 -5.08 -11.99 14.15
N TRP A 39 -4.86 -12.33 12.89
CA TRP A 39 -3.72 -11.84 12.11
C TRP A 39 -4.24 -10.84 11.05
N VAL A 40 -3.72 -9.62 11.10
CA VAL A 40 -4.16 -8.50 10.26
C VAL A 40 -2.96 -7.94 9.49
N ASP A 41 -3.10 -7.75 8.20
CA ASP A 41 -2.03 -7.31 7.34
C ASP A 41 -2.40 -5.98 6.64
N PHE A 42 -1.53 -4.98 6.68
CA PHE A 42 -1.73 -3.79 5.89
C PHE A 42 -1.42 -4.09 4.43
N ALA A 43 -2.45 -4.12 3.60
CA ALA A 43 -2.37 -4.55 2.22
C ALA A 43 -3.30 -3.71 1.33
N ASP A 44 -3.00 -2.43 1.20
CA ASP A 44 -3.67 -1.55 0.24
C ASP A 44 -2.82 -1.38 -1.04
N GLY A 45 -3.23 -0.48 -1.91
CA GLY A 45 -2.57 -0.25 -3.18
C GLY A 45 -1.18 0.35 -3.12
N SER A 46 -0.72 0.72 -1.94
CA SER A 46 0.67 1.11 -1.75
C SER A 46 1.61 -0.10 -1.70
N VAL A 47 1.05 -1.32 -1.54
CA VAL A 47 1.81 -2.58 -1.55
C VAL A 47 1.83 -3.15 -2.97
N PRO A 48 2.98 -3.21 -3.65
CA PRO A 48 3.07 -3.71 -5.03
C PRO A 48 2.52 -5.11 -5.21
N PHE A 49 2.69 -5.96 -4.21
CA PHE A 49 2.23 -7.35 -4.18
C PHE A 49 1.02 -7.57 -3.24
N TRP A 50 0.13 -6.57 -3.12
CA TRP A 50 -1.09 -6.63 -2.31
C TRP A 50 -1.93 -7.88 -2.56
N TYR A 51 -1.92 -8.42 -3.78
CA TYR A 51 -2.61 -9.64 -4.17
C TYR A 51 -2.17 -10.88 -3.40
N ARG A 52 -0.99 -10.89 -2.77
CA ARG A 52 -0.56 -11.97 -1.85
C ARG A 52 -1.46 -12.04 -0.63
N PHE A 53 -1.99 -10.91 -0.21
CA PHE A 53 -2.93 -10.79 0.91
C PHE A 53 -4.41 -10.95 0.49
N ALA A 54 -4.70 -10.95 -0.80
CA ALA A 54 -6.04 -11.07 -1.36
C ALA A 54 -6.45 -12.55 -1.50
N ARG A 55 -6.75 -13.21 -0.37
CA ARG A 55 -7.12 -14.64 -0.36
C ARG A 55 -7.90 -15.03 0.90
N PRO A 56 -8.66 -16.15 0.87
CA PRO A 56 -9.33 -16.68 2.05
C PRO A 56 -8.37 -16.92 3.22
N GLY A 57 -8.80 -16.62 4.44
CA GLY A 57 -7.99 -16.76 5.65
C GLY A 57 -7.09 -15.56 5.96
N VAL A 58 -7.05 -14.53 5.10
CA VAL A 58 -6.38 -13.25 5.36
C VAL A 58 -7.39 -12.21 5.83
N ILE A 59 -6.96 -11.39 6.79
CA ILE A 59 -7.64 -10.15 7.20
C ILE A 59 -6.72 -9.01 6.79
N ALA A 60 -7.17 -8.17 5.86
CA ALA A 60 -6.39 -7.09 5.30
C ALA A 60 -6.91 -5.72 5.78
N ALA A 61 -6.01 -4.88 6.27
CA ALA A 61 -6.31 -3.49 6.59
C ALA A 61 -5.96 -2.58 5.41
N ALA A 62 -6.91 -1.75 4.99
CA ALA A 62 -6.74 -0.82 3.88
C ALA A 62 -7.40 0.53 4.17
N SER A 63 -6.74 1.61 3.75
CA SER A 63 -7.14 2.99 4.03
C SER A 63 -8.00 3.63 2.95
N ASN A 64 -8.22 2.95 1.82
CA ASN A 64 -8.96 3.47 0.68
C ASN A 64 -10.16 2.58 0.32
N PHE A 65 -10.99 3.07 -0.62
CA PHE A 65 -12.19 2.36 -1.06
C PHE A 65 -11.97 1.47 -2.30
N ILE A 66 -10.79 1.51 -2.89
CA ILE A 66 -10.49 0.81 -4.14
C ILE A 66 -10.09 -0.65 -3.87
N TYR A 67 -9.27 -0.86 -2.84
CA TYR A 67 -8.69 -2.17 -2.53
C TYR A 67 -9.59 -3.08 -1.70
N PRO A 68 -10.36 -2.60 -0.69
CA PRO A 68 -11.22 -3.46 0.10
C PRO A 68 -12.19 -4.33 -0.73
N PRO A 69 -12.90 -3.83 -1.75
CA PRO A 69 -13.74 -4.67 -2.60
C PRO A 69 -12.96 -5.74 -3.36
N LYS A 70 -11.74 -5.42 -3.83
CA LYS A 70 -10.87 -6.37 -4.54
C LYS A 70 -10.36 -7.48 -3.62
N LEU A 71 -9.97 -7.10 -2.41
CA LEU A 71 -9.53 -8.04 -1.37
C LEU A 71 -10.68 -9.00 -1.00
N ARG A 72 -11.89 -8.46 -0.80
CA ARG A 72 -13.09 -9.26 -0.50
C ARG A 72 -13.49 -10.16 -1.66
N ALA A 73 -13.46 -9.68 -2.89
CA ALA A 73 -13.74 -10.49 -4.08
C ALA A 73 -12.79 -11.68 -4.22
N ALA A 74 -11.57 -11.56 -3.70
CA ALA A 74 -10.59 -12.65 -3.63
C ALA A 74 -10.70 -13.50 -2.35
N GLY A 75 -11.70 -13.25 -1.49
CA GLY A 75 -11.99 -14.03 -0.29
C GLY A 75 -11.31 -13.54 1.00
N ALA A 76 -10.50 -12.48 0.98
CA ALA A 76 -9.98 -11.88 2.18
C ALA A 76 -11.08 -11.15 2.97
N LYS A 77 -10.87 -11.00 4.27
CA LYS A 77 -11.68 -10.10 5.11
C LYS A 77 -10.99 -8.75 5.20
N THR A 78 -11.76 -7.68 5.39
CA THR A 78 -11.22 -6.33 5.39
C THR A 78 -11.46 -5.60 6.69
N VAL A 79 -10.47 -4.79 7.08
CA VAL A 79 -10.49 -3.88 8.22
C VAL A 79 -10.30 -2.47 7.68
N TYR A 80 -11.10 -1.53 8.13
CA TYR A 80 -10.90 -0.13 7.77
C TYR A 80 -9.70 0.45 8.51
N PHE A 81 -8.81 1.11 7.78
CA PHE A 81 -7.64 1.76 8.33
C PHE A 81 -7.77 3.28 8.22
N ASP A 82 -7.88 3.98 9.34
CA ASP A 82 -7.85 5.44 9.40
C ASP A 82 -6.42 5.95 9.60
N LEU A 83 -5.89 6.59 8.56
CA LEU A 83 -4.51 7.10 8.51
C LEU A 83 -4.25 8.30 9.44
N TYR A 84 -5.30 9.01 9.84
CA TYR A 84 -5.14 10.37 10.38
C TYR A 84 -5.90 10.60 11.68
N MET A 85 -5.63 9.80 12.70
CA MET A 85 -6.26 9.97 14.01
C MET A 85 -6.14 11.41 14.56
N ASN A 86 -5.00 12.07 14.30
CA ASN A 86 -4.77 13.47 14.72
C ASN A 86 -5.70 14.46 14.03
N SER A 87 -6.14 14.17 12.83
CA SER A 87 -7.14 15.02 12.14
C SER A 87 -8.54 14.84 12.73
N ARG A 88 -8.74 13.84 13.59
CA ARG A 88 -10.02 13.49 14.21
C ARG A 88 -10.11 13.99 15.66
N THR A 89 -9.03 13.85 16.40
CA THR A 89 -8.96 14.17 17.83
C THR A 89 -8.12 15.43 18.13
N GLY A 90 -7.49 15.98 17.09
CA GLY A 90 -6.46 16.99 17.21
C GLY A 90 -5.12 16.42 17.67
N THR A 91 -4.21 17.30 18.04
CA THR A 91 -2.91 16.95 18.61
C THR A 91 -2.84 17.36 20.08
N PRO A 92 -1.86 16.89 20.87
CA PRO A 92 -1.67 17.37 22.24
C PRO A 92 -1.57 18.90 22.35
N ALA A 93 -0.94 19.55 21.38
CA ALA A 93 -0.79 21.02 21.35
C ALA A 93 -2.02 21.77 20.82
N LYS A 94 -2.84 21.10 20.01
CA LYS A 94 -4.04 21.68 19.41
C LYS A 94 -5.15 20.60 19.33
N PRO A 95 -5.77 20.26 20.44
CA PRO A 95 -6.86 19.30 20.46
C PRO A 95 -8.11 19.89 19.79
N THR A 96 -8.92 19.03 19.18
CA THR A 96 -10.27 19.39 18.71
C THR A 96 -11.20 19.58 19.92
N THR A 97 -12.38 20.12 19.70
CA THR A 97 -13.46 20.07 20.68
C THR A 97 -14.02 18.65 20.81
N GLU A 98 -14.71 18.37 21.90
CA GLU A 98 -15.36 17.08 22.09
C GLU A 98 -16.44 16.83 21.02
N GLN A 99 -17.24 17.87 20.70
CA GLN A 99 -18.27 17.76 19.67
C GLN A 99 -17.68 17.45 18.29
N GLU A 100 -16.64 18.16 17.88
CA GLU A 100 -15.93 17.86 16.61
C GLU A 100 -15.40 16.44 16.59
N THR A 101 -14.91 15.95 17.73
CA THR A 101 -14.42 14.57 17.87
C THR A 101 -15.55 13.55 17.68
N VAL A 102 -16.73 13.81 18.27
CA VAL A 102 -17.92 12.95 18.08
C VAL A 102 -18.36 12.96 16.62
N ASP A 103 -18.44 14.13 15.99
CA ASP A 103 -18.85 14.27 14.59
C ASP A 103 -17.88 13.51 13.66
N TRP A 104 -16.58 13.63 13.93
CA TRP A 104 -15.58 12.85 13.20
C TRP A 104 -15.73 11.34 13.40
N ALA A 105 -15.96 10.89 14.63
CA ALA A 105 -16.18 9.47 14.91
C ALA A 105 -17.34 8.91 14.12
N GLN A 106 -18.46 9.64 14.05
CA GLN A 106 -19.63 9.24 13.25
C GLN A 106 -19.30 9.17 11.76
N ARG A 107 -18.67 10.21 11.20
CA ARG A 107 -18.30 10.25 9.77
C ARG A 107 -17.37 9.10 9.42
N ILE A 108 -16.34 8.86 10.22
CA ILE A 108 -15.36 7.78 9.97
C ILE A 108 -16.01 6.41 10.16
N PHE A 109 -16.95 6.25 11.07
CA PHE A 109 -17.73 5.02 11.22
C PHE A 109 -18.48 4.67 9.94
N TYR A 110 -19.29 5.61 9.40
CA TYR A 110 -20.04 5.36 8.16
C TYR A 110 -19.12 5.10 6.97
N ARG A 111 -17.97 5.79 6.91
CA ARG A 111 -16.93 5.52 5.93
C ARG A 111 -16.36 4.10 6.07
N ALA A 112 -16.13 3.65 7.29
CA ALA A 112 -15.66 2.30 7.56
C ALA A 112 -16.68 1.24 7.18
N VAL A 113 -17.97 1.48 7.45
CA VAL A 113 -19.07 0.61 7.03
C VAL A 113 -19.08 0.47 5.51
N ALA A 114 -19.04 1.58 4.78
CA ALA A 114 -19.05 1.58 3.31
C ALA A 114 -17.80 0.90 2.72
N SER A 115 -16.61 1.20 3.26
CA SER A 115 -15.35 0.63 2.78
C SER A 115 -15.24 -0.86 3.03
N SER A 116 -15.62 -1.33 4.23
CA SER A 116 -15.51 -2.74 4.62
C SER A 116 -16.70 -3.60 4.21
N ASP A 117 -17.77 -2.97 3.74
CA ASP A 117 -19.07 -3.62 3.50
C ASP A 117 -19.53 -4.41 4.75
N CYS A 118 -19.50 -3.73 5.88
CA CYS A 118 -19.68 -4.35 7.19
C CYS A 118 -20.38 -3.40 8.16
N ALA A 119 -21.55 -3.75 8.65
CA ALA A 119 -22.31 -2.93 9.62
C ALA A 119 -21.61 -2.79 10.99
N ARG A 120 -20.67 -3.68 11.32
CA ARG A 120 -19.88 -3.64 12.56
C ARG A 120 -18.37 -3.75 12.24
N PRO A 121 -17.80 -2.72 11.60
CA PRO A 121 -16.46 -2.79 11.06
C PRO A 121 -15.41 -2.89 12.16
N TRP A 122 -14.31 -3.60 11.87
CA TRP A 122 -13.07 -3.38 12.59
C TRP A 122 -12.42 -2.12 12.03
N MET A 123 -11.88 -1.30 12.92
CA MET A 123 -11.30 0.00 12.57
C MET A 123 -9.93 0.15 13.23
N ALA A 124 -8.88 0.19 12.41
CA ALA A 124 -7.53 0.50 12.87
C ALA A 124 -7.33 2.02 12.86
N LEU A 125 -7.06 2.59 14.03
CA LEU A 125 -6.87 4.02 14.24
C LEU A 125 -5.37 4.29 14.35
N ASN A 126 -4.80 4.90 13.29
CA ASN A 126 -3.36 5.03 13.17
C ASN A 126 -2.80 6.17 13.99
N GLU A 127 -1.68 5.87 14.60
CA GLU A 127 -0.77 6.76 15.32
C GLU A 127 -1.40 7.59 16.43
N LEU A 128 -1.45 6.98 17.60
CA LEU A 128 -1.61 7.74 18.83
C LEU A 128 -0.31 8.51 19.13
N PHE A 129 -0.38 9.82 19.30
CA PHE A 129 0.80 10.66 19.45
C PHE A 129 1.64 10.34 20.67
N GLY A 130 2.96 10.24 20.46
CA GLY A 130 3.94 9.76 21.40
C GLY A 130 4.01 10.50 22.74
N ALA A 131 3.96 11.84 22.74
CA ALA A 131 4.05 12.63 23.97
C ALA A 131 3.01 12.26 25.03
N SER A 132 1.81 11.83 24.61
CA SER A 132 0.73 11.40 25.51
C SER A 132 0.87 9.96 26.00
N THR A 133 1.76 9.18 25.37
CA THR A 133 1.85 7.74 25.60
C THR A 133 3.20 7.29 26.15
N THR A 134 4.26 8.10 25.96
CA THR A 134 5.65 7.72 26.30
C THR A 134 6.28 8.59 27.37
N THR A 135 5.73 9.79 27.64
CA THR A 135 6.25 10.74 28.64
C THR A 135 5.29 10.85 29.82
N PRO A 136 5.75 11.31 31.00
CA PRO A 136 4.87 11.64 32.12
C PRO A 136 3.74 12.56 31.67
N TRP A 137 2.53 12.23 32.07
CA TRP A 137 1.34 12.96 31.63
C TRP A 137 1.24 14.32 32.28
N THR A 138 0.89 15.30 31.46
CA THR A 138 0.71 16.71 31.92
C THR A 138 -0.72 17.15 31.68
N SER A 139 -1.15 18.21 32.39
CA SER A 139 -2.45 18.84 32.17
C SER A 139 -2.61 19.40 30.75
N ASN A 140 -1.51 19.81 30.12
CA ASN A 140 -1.51 20.44 28.80
C ASN A 140 -2.05 19.53 27.66
N ASN A 141 -2.05 18.21 27.83
CA ASN A 141 -2.60 17.29 26.85
C ASN A 141 -3.83 16.51 27.34
N ALA A 142 -4.45 16.96 28.43
CA ALA A 142 -5.63 16.32 29.01
C ALA A 142 -6.81 16.29 28.04
N GLN A 143 -7.09 17.40 27.35
CA GLN A 143 -8.16 17.48 26.35
C GLN A 143 -7.93 16.51 25.19
N TYR A 144 -6.71 16.42 24.68
CA TYR A 144 -6.37 15.44 23.64
C TYR A 144 -6.62 13.99 24.08
N ARG A 145 -6.20 13.64 25.31
CA ARG A 145 -6.45 12.31 25.87
C ARG A 145 -7.94 12.01 26.02
N ASN A 146 -8.72 13.00 26.49
CA ASN A 146 -10.17 12.88 26.55
C ASN A 146 -10.77 12.65 25.16
N ASN A 147 -10.35 13.41 24.15
CA ASN A 147 -10.83 13.27 22.77
C ASN A 147 -10.55 11.87 22.22
N VAL A 148 -9.40 11.26 22.52
CA VAL A 148 -9.09 9.89 22.13
C VAL A 148 -10.09 8.89 22.74
N LEU A 149 -10.44 9.05 24.01
CA LEU A 149 -11.46 8.22 24.67
C LEU A 149 -12.84 8.45 24.07
N VAL A 150 -13.25 9.70 23.90
CA VAL A 150 -14.54 10.07 23.28
C VAL A 150 -14.66 9.47 21.88
N PHE A 151 -13.60 9.58 21.07
CA PHE A 151 -13.56 9.02 19.73
C PHE A 151 -13.77 7.48 19.73
N ALA A 152 -12.97 6.77 20.54
CA ALA A 152 -13.05 5.32 20.65
C ALA A 152 -14.41 4.86 21.23
N LYS A 153 -14.93 5.55 22.25
CA LYS A 153 -16.24 5.31 22.87
C LYS A 153 -17.38 5.49 21.87
N THR A 154 -17.37 6.57 21.10
CA THR A 154 -18.38 6.85 20.08
C THR A 154 -18.38 5.78 18.99
N LEU A 155 -17.20 5.43 18.45
CA LEU A 155 -17.08 4.33 17.47
C LEU A 155 -17.61 3.01 18.03
N ARG A 156 -17.29 2.70 19.28
CA ARG A 156 -17.76 1.48 19.96
C ARG A 156 -19.29 1.48 20.14
N ALA A 157 -19.88 2.61 20.51
CA ALA A 157 -21.32 2.78 20.66
C ALA A 157 -22.06 2.60 19.34
N LEU A 158 -21.47 3.01 18.22
CA LEU A 158 -21.99 2.80 16.86
C LEU A 158 -21.86 1.33 16.39
N GLY A 159 -21.16 0.49 17.13
CA GLY A 159 -21.00 -0.94 16.82
C GLY A 159 -19.65 -1.33 16.21
N ALA A 160 -18.73 -0.39 16.01
CA ALA A 160 -17.38 -0.71 15.55
C ALA A 160 -16.56 -1.49 16.60
N ARG A 161 -15.51 -2.16 16.14
CA ARG A 161 -14.41 -2.64 16.97
C ARG A 161 -13.16 -1.84 16.67
N PRO A 162 -12.88 -0.77 17.45
CA PRO A 162 -11.69 0.04 17.26
C PRO A 162 -10.43 -0.69 17.75
N PHE A 163 -9.31 -0.43 17.06
CA PHE A 163 -7.95 -0.80 17.44
C PHE A 163 -7.10 0.46 17.43
N ILE A 164 -6.53 0.84 18.56
CA ILE A 164 -5.62 1.98 18.66
C ILE A 164 -4.20 1.48 18.41
N LEU A 165 -3.57 1.98 17.35
CA LEU A 165 -2.20 1.65 16.97
C LEU A 165 -1.24 2.60 17.69
N ILE A 166 -0.30 2.05 18.44
CA ILE A 166 0.61 2.77 19.33
C ILE A 166 2.02 2.59 18.82
N SER A 167 2.62 3.68 18.32
CA SER A 167 3.93 3.65 17.65
C SER A 167 5.13 3.59 18.61
N SER A 168 4.89 3.67 19.93
CA SER A 168 5.96 3.70 20.92
C SER A 168 5.57 2.92 22.19
N THR A 169 6.55 2.64 23.03
CA THR A 169 6.29 2.01 24.36
C THR A 169 5.39 2.94 25.20
N PRO A 170 4.26 2.44 25.69
CA PRO A 170 3.33 3.27 26.46
C PRO A 170 3.90 3.63 27.83
N TYR A 171 3.65 4.86 28.26
CA TYR A 171 3.84 5.23 29.67
C TYR A 171 2.61 4.79 30.46
N THR A 172 2.82 3.98 31.51
CA THR A 172 1.73 3.28 32.20
C THR A 172 1.67 3.56 33.71
N GLN A 173 2.47 4.52 34.23
CA GLN A 173 2.49 4.82 35.66
C GLN A 173 1.38 5.78 36.07
N GLY A 174 0.86 5.62 37.29
CA GLY A 174 -0.13 6.52 37.87
C GLY A 174 -1.41 6.63 37.01
N ASP A 175 -1.88 7.85 36.78
CA ASP A 175 -3.09 8.14 36.00
C ASP A 175 -3.02 7.64 34.55
N ALA A 176 -1.84 7.53 34.00
CA ALA A 176 -1.68 6.94 32.67
C ALA A 176 -2.14 5.48 32.63
N GLY A 177 -1.85 4.71 33.67
CA GLY A 177 -2.35 3.34 33.78
C GLY A 177 -3.88 3.27 33.86
N ASN A 178 -4.51 4.21 34.56
CA ASN A 178 -5.98 4.33 34.61
C ASN A 178 -6.56 4.61 33.22
N TRP A 179 -5.99 5.57 32.52
CA TRP A 179 -6.42 5.93 31.17
C TRP A 179 -6.30 4.77 30.18
N TRP A 180 -5.19 4.03 30.19
CA TRP A 180 -5.02 2.87 29.34
C TRP A 180 -6.04 1.78 29.63
N ARG A 181 -6.36 1.54 30.94
CA ARG A 181 -7.44 0.62 31.31
C ARG A 181 -8.77 1.07 30.74
N GLU A 182 -9.11 2.35 30.84
CA GLU A 182 -10.33 2.92 30.30
C GLU A 182 -10.34 2.80 28.77
N ALA A 183 -9.28 3.21 28.06
CA ALA A 183 -9.16 3.08 26.63
C ALA A 183 -9.39 1.63 26.16
N SER A 184 -8.87 0.67 26.92
CA SER A 184 -9.03 -0.76 26.61
C SER A 184 -10.48 -1.27 26.75
N VAL A 185 -11.37 -0.53 27.41
CA VAL A 185 -12.82 -0.86 27.43
C VAL A 185 -13.45 -0.64 26.06
N TYR A 186 -13.02 0.42 25.38
CA TYR A 186 -13.61 0.85 24.11
C TYR A 186 -12.86 0.30 22.89
N ALA A 187 -11.53 0.19 22.97
CA ALA A 187 -10.67 -0.23 21.87
C ALA A 187 -9.73 -1.38 22.28
N ASP A 188 -9.26 -2.14 21.31
CA ASP A 188 -8.12 -3.03 21.51
C ASP A 188 -6.82 -2.21 21.28
N LEU A 189 -5.79 -2.47 22.06
CA LEU A 189 -4.53 -1.73 22.05
C LEU A 189 -3.48 -2.51 21.27
N VAL A 190 -2.94 -1.92 20.21
CA VAL A 190 -1.96 -2.58 19.34
C VAL A 190 -0.65 -1.82 19.42
N GLN A 191 0.35 -2.40 20.09
CA GLN A 191 1.66 -1.80 20.20
C GLN A 191 2.55 -2.21 19.03
N GLU A 192 3.12 -1.21 18.38
CA GLU A 192 4.18 -1.44 17.41
C GLU A 192 5.48 -1.82 18.09
N VAL A 193 6.05 -2.93 17.66
CA VAL A 193 7.36 -3.41 18.12
C VAL A 193 8.27 -3.53 16.92
N TYR A 194 9.22 -2.61 16.87
CA TYR A 194 10.03 -2.38 15.69
C TYR A 194 11.45 -2.93 15.83
N PHE A 195 11.92 -3.65 14.81
CA PHE A 195 13.26 -4.20 14.77
C PHE A 195 13.98 -3.86 13.48
N THR A 196 15.28 -3.60 13.60
CA THR A 196 16.16 -3.52 12.45
C THR A 196 16.86 -4.87 12.24
N GLY A 197 17.01 -5.29 10.99
CA GLY A 197 17.71 -6.52 10.66
C GLY A 197 19.17 -6.51 11.14
N LYS A 198 19.81 -5.33 11.23
CA LYS A 198 21.16 -5.17 11.79
C LYS A 198 21.27 -5.69 13.22
N LEU A 199 20.23 -5.47 14.05
CA LEU A 199 20.22 -5.96 15.41
C LEU A 199 20.12 -7.50 15.45
N ILE A 200 19.24 -8.07 14.64
CA ILE A 200 19.08 -9.52 14.50
C ILE A 200 20.36 -10.15 13.96
N HIS A 201 20.96 -9.56 12.94
CA HIS A 201 22.22 -10.05 12.35
C HIS A 201 23.37 -10.08 13.34
N ARG A 202 23.58 -9.04 14.14
CA ARG A 202 24.64 -9.00 15.16
C ARG A 202 24.50 -10.09 16.21
N GLN A 203 23.27 -10.44 16.57
CA GLN A 203 22.98 -11.44 17.60
C GLN A 203 23.06 -12.88 17.06
N GLY A 204 22.98 -13.04 15.73
CA GLY A 204 22.75 -14.34 15.10
C GLY A 204 21.33 -14.89 15.31
N PRO A 205 20.93 -15.91 14.54
CA PRO A 205 19.54 -16.39 14.54
C PRO A 205 19.01 -16.82 15.91
N ALA A 206 19.81 -17.57 16.69
CA ALA A 206 19.38 -18.10 17.97
C ALA A 206 19.23 -17.01 19.05
N ALA A 207 20.22 -16.16 19.21
CA ALA A 207 20.17 -15.05 20.17
C ALA A 207 19.19 -13.96 19.71
N GLY A 208 19.16 -13.65 18.41
CA GLY A 208 18.18 -12.75 17.81
C GLY A 208 16.75 -13.21 18.06
N SER A 209 16.44 -14.49 17.89
CA SER A 209 15.13 -15.05 18.16
C SER A 209 14.73 -14.93 19.65
N ARG A 210 15.66 -15.17 20.58
CA ARG A 210 15.41 -14.95 22.02
C ARG A 210 15.14 -13.49 22.33
N MET A 211 15.93 -12.58 21.79
CA MET A 211 15.74 -11.14 21.95
C MET A 211 14.36 -10.69 21.44
N LEU A 212 13.95 -11.14 20.26
CA LEU A 212 12.63 -10.82 19.68
C LEU A 212 11.51 -11.28 20.62
N ARG A 213 11.56 -12.54 21.09
CA ARG A 213 10.53 -13.04 22.01
C ARG A 213 10.47 -12.24 23.31
N ASN A 214 11.63 -11.87 23.87
CA ASN A 214 11.66 -11.07 25.09
C ASN A 214 11.03 -9.70 24.88
N ARG A 215 11.34 -9.02 23.79
CA ARG A 215 10.74 -7.73 23.44
C ARG A 215 9.23 -7.82 23.24
N PHE A 216 8.75 -8.85 22.56
CA PHE A 216 7.31 -9.07 22.41
C PHE A 216 6.62 -9.34 23.76
N ARG A 217 7.25 -10.10 24.65
CA ARG A 217 6.74 -10.33 26.01
C ARG A 217 6.73 -9.05 26.84
N GLU A 218 7.77 -8.22 26.74
CA GLU A 218 7.84 -6.90 27.39
C GLU A 218 6.70 -5.99 26.93
N ALA A 219 6.44 -5.93 25.62
CA ALA A 219 5.35 -5.13 25.06
C ALA A 219 3.97 -5.60 25.57
N VAL A 220 3.76 -6.91 25.68
CA VAL A 220 2.52 -7.44 26.27
C VAL A 220 2.43 -7.11 27.76
N ARG A 221 3.52 -7.30 28.51
CA ARG A 221 3.56 -7.01 29.95
C ARG A 221 3.28 -5.55 30.27
N ALA A 222 3.74 -4.61 29.45
CA ALA A 222 3.47 -3.19 29.64
C ALA A 222 1.98 -2.88 29.88
N PHE A 223 1.10 -3.66 29.27
CA PHE A 223 -0.35 -3.52 29.46
C PHE A 223 -0.93 -4.51 30.47
N THR A 224 -0.46 -5.77 30.50
CA THR A 224 -1.03 -6.75 31.43
C THR A 224 -0.69 -6.43 32.88
N ASP A 225 0.46 -5.83 33.15
CA ASP A 225 0.90 -5.43 34.50
C ASP A 225 0.02 -4.33 35.10
N ILE A 226 -0.67 -3.57 34.28
CA ILE A 226 -1.68 -2.60 34.71
C ILE A 226 -3.11 -3.16 34.67
N GLY A 227 -3.29 -4.47 34.49
CA GLY A 227 -4.59 -5.15 34.55
C GLY A 227 -5.38 -5.21 33.26
N ILE A 228 -4.79 -4.87 32.10
CA ILE A 228 -5.47 -5.02 30.80
C ILE A 228 -5.40 -6.47 30.35
N PRO A 229 -6.55 -7.11 30.02
CA PRO A 229 -6.56 -8.50 29.59
C PRO A 229 -5.77 -8.69 28.28
N SER A 230 -4.94 -9.71 28.20
CA SER A 230 -4.09 -9.98 27.03
C SER A 230 -4.88 -10.09 25.70
N ARG A 231 -6.12 -10.58 25.75
CA ARG A 231 -7.01 -10.64 24.58
C ARG A 231 -7.41 -9.26 24.01
N ARG A 232 -7.13 -8.17 24.74
CA ARG A 232 -7.30 -6.78 24.30
C ARG A 232 -6.02 -6.18 23.74
N ILE A 233 -4.93 -6.93 23.79
CA ILE A 233 -3.61 -6.47 23.36
C ILE A 233 -3.30 -7.08 22.00
N GLY A 234 -2.75 -6.26 21.12
CA GLY A 234 -2.15 -6.67 19.85
C GLY A 234 -0.69 -6.25 19.78
N LEU A 235 0.06 -6.94 18.93
CA LEU A 235 1.42 -6.56 18.55
C LEU A 235 1.45 -6.26 17.07
N MET A 236 2.11 -5.18 16.67
CA MET A 236 2.29 -4.80 15.28
C MET A 236 3.77 -4.80 14.91
N LEU A 237 4.10 -5.51 13.83
CA LEU A 237 5.46 -5.65 13.32
C LEU A 237 5.60 -4.83 12.04
N GLY A 238 6.72 -4.09 11.93
CA GLY A 238 7.03 -3.26 10.78
C GLY A 238 8.06 -3.90 9.85
N PHE A 239 7.73 -4.00 8.59
CA PHE A 239 8.59 -4.51 7.52
C PHE A 239 8.94 -3.42 6.50
N GLN A 240 9.18 -2.21 7.01
CA GLN A 240 9.58 -1.09 6.16
C GLN A 240 10.93 -1.35 5.51
N ALA A 241 11.01 -1.02 4.24
CA ALA A 241 12.22 -1.13 3.48
C ALA A 241 13.34 -0.17 3.96
N SER A 242 13.02 0.94 4.68
CA SER A 242 14.02 1.79 5.35
C SER A 242 14.91 1.05 6.33
N ASN A 243 14.45 -0.09 6.81
CA ASN A 243 15.24 -0.94 7.67
C ASN A 243 16.30 -1.74 6.94
N ARG A 244 16.19 -1.89 5.62
CA ARG A 244 17.16 -2.70 4.87
C ARG A 244 18.55 -2.10 4.87
N GLY A 245 18.71 -0.80 4.75
CA GLY A 245 20.01 -0.14 4.87
C GLY A 245 20.75 -0.46 6.16
N THR A 246 20.03 -0.92 7.18
CA THR A 246 20.54 -1.32 8.49
C THR A 246 20.52 -2.83 8.74
N MET A 247 19.95 -3.63 7.81
CA MET A 247 19.83 -5.09 7.95
C MET A 247 21.15 -5.82 7.75
N GLY A 248 22.10 -5.24 7.01
CA GLY A 248 23.29 -5.95 6.61
C GLY A 248 22.98 -7.03 5.55
N PRO A 249 23.67 -8.16 5.54
CA PRO A 249 23.52 -9.21 4.53
C PRO A 249 22.28 -10.10 4.74
N ILE A 250 21.42 -9.86 5.73
CA ILE A 250 20.24 -10.71 5.98
C ILE A 250 19.20 -10.46 4.91
N ALA A 251 18.71 -11.53 4.27
CA ALA A 251 17.62 -11.50 3.33
C ALA A 251 16.27 -11.20 4.02
N TRP A 252 15.34 -10.58 3.29
CA TRP A 252 14.01 -10.26 3.82
C TRP A 252 13.27 -11.49 4.36
N PHE A 253 13.36 -12.63 3.67
CA PHE A 253 12.67 -13.84 4.11
C PHE A 253 13.15 -14.32 5.48
N GLU A 254 14.45 -14.24 5.76
CA GLU A 254 15.04 -14.64 7.05
C GLU A 254 14.63 -13.67 8.15
N HIS A 255 14.72 -12.36 7.87
CA HIS A 255 14.30 -11.30 8.78
C HIS A 255 12.82 -11.42 9.17
N VAL A 256 11.95 -11.66 8.19
CA VAL A 256 10.51 -11.85 8.41
C VAL A 256 10.24 -13.17 9.13
N LYS A 257 10.90 -14.26 8.73
CA LYS A 257 10.69 -15.59 9.33
C LYS A 257 11.02 -15.62 10.82
N LEU A 258 12.16 -15.03 11.21
CA LEU A 258 12.54 -14.95 12.62
C LEU A 258 11.53 -14.18 13.45
N GLN A 259 11.06 -13.03 12.97
CA GLN A 259 10.06 -12.22 13.65
C GLN A 259 8.68 -12.92 13.67
N ALA A 260 8.26 -13.52 12.56
CA ALA A 260 6.99 -14.25 12.47
C ALA A 260 6.93 -15.45 13.43
N LEU A 261 8.01 -16.24 13.51
CA LEU A 261 8.09 -17.36 14.45
C LEU A 261 8.09 -16.89 15.91
N ALA A 262 8.85 -15.83 16.21
CA ALA A 262 8.92 -15.29 17.57
C ALA A 262 7.57 -14.72 18.03
N VAL A 263 6.90 -13.92 17.20
CA VAL A 263 5.59 -13.36 17.57
C VAL A 263 4.51 -14.44 17.65
N LYS A 264 4.54 -15.44 16.75
CA LYS A 264 3.61 -16.59 16.79
C LYS A 264 3.72 -17.36 18.12
N GLN A 265 4.94 -17.57 18.60
CA GLN A 265 5.16 -18.21 19.89
C GLN A 265 4.59 -17.36 21.03
N VAL A 266 4.96 -16.07 21.11
CA VAL A 266 4.51 -15.18 22.19
C VAL A 266 2.99 -14.97 22.15
N ALA A 267 2.40 -14.87 20.94
CA ALA A 267 0.96 -14.76 20.77
C ALA A 267 0.19 -15.96 21.37
N ARG A 268 0.74 -17.17 21.22
CA ARG A 268 0.17 -18.38 21.84
C ARG A 268 0.36 -18.41 23.35
N GLU A 269 1.56 -18.09 23.83
CA GLU A 269 1.90 -18.09 25.27
C GLU A 269 1.02 -17.08 26.03
N ALA A 270 0.95 -15.86 25.56
CA ALA A 270 0.24 -14.76 26.21
C ALA A 270 -1.25 -14.67 25.84
N ARG A 271 -1.72 -15.43 24.84
CA ARG A 271 -3.10 -15.41 24.31
C ARG A 271 -3.54 -14.01 23.93
N ILE A 272 -2.68 -13.27 23.22
CA ILE A 272 -3.01 -11.92 22.76
C ILE A 272 -4.12 -11.92 21.71
N GLY A 273 -4.84 -10.80 21.62
CA GLY A 273 -6.00 -10.66 20.73
C GLY A 273 -5.65 -10.59 19.26
N SER A 274 -4.53 -9.93 18.92
CA SER A 274 -4.17 -9.76 17.50
C SER A 274 -2.67 -9.62 17.27
N VAL A 275 -2.25 -9.94 16.04
CA VAL A 275 -0.91 -9.69 15.49
C VAL A 275 -1.09 -8.98 14.17
N TRP A 276 -0.37 -7.89 13.99
CA TRP A 276 -0.47 -7.02 12.82
C TRP A 276 0.86 -6.95 12.07
N SER A 277 0.80 -6.81 10.76
CA SER A 277 1.98 -6.55 9.93
C SER A 277 1.77 -5.31 9.07
N TRP A 278 2.79 -4.47 8.94
CA TRP A 278 2.78 -3.28 8.11
C TRP A 278 4.13 -3.04 7.43
N GLY A 279 4.23 -1.99 6.61
CA GLY A 279 5.48 -1.62 5.97
C GLY A 279 5.82 -2.46 4.74
N TRP A 280 4.87 -3.20 4.19
CA TRP A 280 5.05 -3.96 2.96
C TRP A 280 5.17 -3.07 1.72
N GLN A 281 4.71 -1.81 1.80
CA GLN A 281 4.79 -0.85 0.73
C GLN A 281 6.24 -0.43 0.43
N ALA A 282 6.52 -0.12 -0.82
CA ALA A 282 7.70 0.60 -1.25
C ALA A 282 7.47 2.11 -1.07
N ARG A 283 7.53 2.60 0.16
CA ARG A 283 7.33 4.02 0.44
C ARG A 283 8.48 4.90 -0.02
N ASN A 284 9.63 4.31 -0.08
CA ASN A 284 10.81 4.97 -0.58
C ASN A 284 11.35 4.04 -1.65
N THR A 285 11.41 4.53 -2.87
CA THR A 285 11.95 3.78 -3.99
C THR A 285 13.38 3.29 -3.73
N ALA A 286 14.11 3.95 -2.80
CA ALA A 286 15.35 3.48 -2.25
C ALA A 286 15.33 2.05 -1.70
N GLN A 287 14.16 1.40 -1.68
CA GLN A 287 14.01 0.28 -0.78
C GLN A 287 13.07 -0.79 -1.30
N ALA A 288 12.75 -0.73 -2.58
CA ALA A 288 12.17 -1.85 -3.27
C ALA A 288 13.20 -3.01 -3.21
N ASP A 289 12.79 -4.08 -2.60
CA ASP A 289 13.63 -5.22 -2.30
C ASP A 289 13.04 -6.44 -2.98
N PRO A 290 13.79 -7.17 -3.82
CA PRO A 290 13.25 -8.25 -4.63
C PRO A 290 12.65 -9.38 -3.81
N ASP A 291 13.19 -9.63 -2.65
CA ASP A 291 12.73 -10.71 -1.78
C ASP A 291 11.70 -10.27 -0.74
N LYS A 292 11.24 -9.01 -0.78
CA LYS A 292 10.20 -8.52 0.13
C LYS A 292 8.84 -9.19 -0.10
N GLU A 293 8.48 -9.45 -1.34
CA GLU A 293 7.30 -10.27 -1.68
C GLU A 293 7.43 -11.69 -1.14
N VAL A 294 8.65 -12.25 -1.24
CA VAL A 294 8.96 -13.56 -0.63
C VAL A 294 8.84 -13.48 0.89
N GLY A 295 9.33 -12.40 1.50
CA GLY A 295 9.14 -12.14 2.93
C GLY A 295 7.66 -12.11 3.33
N ALA A 296 6.80 -11.45 2.56
CA ALA A 296 5.37 -11.45 2.78
C ALA A 296 4.76 -12.87 2.67
N CYS A 297 5.24 -13.65 1.71
CA CYS A 297 4.84 -15.06 1.57
C CYS A 297 5.26 -15.88 2.80
N VAL A 298 6.49 -15.71 3.29
CA VAL A 298 6.99 -16.39 4.50
C VAL A 298 6.17 -15.98 5.74
N TRP A 299 5.79 -14.70 5.85
CA TRP A 299 4.91 -14.20 6.90
C TRP A 299 3.57 -14.94 6.90
N LEU A 300 2.92 -15.02 5.75
CA LEU A 300 1.65 -15.73 5.57
C LEU A 300 1.80 -17.22 5.89
N TRP A 301 2.80 -17.88 5.33
CA TRP A 301 3.10 -19.30 5.55
C TRP A 301 3.38 -19.64 7.02
N THR A 302 4.13 -18.80 7.71
CA THR A 302 4.50 -19.03 9.11
C THR A 302 3.26 -19.12 10.01
N ARG A 303 2.22 -18.34 9.73
CA ARG A 303 0.95 -18.42 10.49
C ARG A 303 0.07 -19.57 10.03
N ASN A 304 -0.01 -19.82 8.72
CA ASN A 304 -0.73 -20.94 8.11
C ASN A 304 -0.10 -21.31 6.76
N PRO A 305 0.46 -22.53 6.60
CA PRO A 305 1.10 -22.97 5.37
C PRO A 305 0.22 -22.89 4.10
N ARG A 306 -1.11 -22.90 4.26
CA ARG A 306 -2.05 -22.78 3.13
C ARG A 306 -2.15 -21.36 2.57
N LEU A 307 -1.61 -20.36 3.26
CA LEU A 307 -1.70 -18.96 2.85
C LEU A 307 -0.61 -18.53 1.87
N CYS A 308 0.35 -19.40 1.57
CA CYS A 308 1.34 -19.13 0.55
C CYS A 308 1.74 -20.42 -0.16
N ASP A 309 1.68 -20.41 -1.47
CA ASP A 309 1.96 -21.56 -2.31
C ASP A 309 3.41 -21.57 -2.82
N GLY A 310 3.97 -22.75 -2.94
CA GLY A 310 5.21 -22.99 -3.66
C GLY A 310 6.50 -22.69 -2.87
N PRO A 311 7.65 -22.73 -3.54
CA PRO A 311 8.97 -22.58 -2.94
C PRO A 311 9.18 -21.22 -2.24
N GLY A 312 8.42 -20.19 -2.58
CA GLY A 312 8.40 -18.92 -1.87
C GLY A 312 7.99 -19.03 -0.40
N ALA A 313 7.28 -20.11 0.01
CA ALA A 313 6.89 -20.34 1.39
C ALA A 313 8.07 -20.74 2.30
N ALA A 314 9.02 -21.49 1.75
CA ALA A 314 10.26 -21.87 2.45
C ALA A 314 11.37 -20.82 2.32
N GLY A 315 11.17 -19.85 1.44
CA GLY A 315 12.19 -18.97 0.89
C GLY A 315 12.85 -19.65 -0.33
N PRO A 316 13.03 -18.93 -1.45
CA PRO A 316 13.86 -19.43 -2.51
C PRO A 316 15.27 -19.67 -1.96
N ASP A 317 15.99 -20.59 -2.57
CA ASP A 317 17.41 -20.72 -2.33
C ASP A 317 18.12 -19.51 -2.97
N PHE A 318 18.12 -18.40 -2.24
CA PHE A 318 18.77 -17.17 -2.66
C PHE A 318 20.28 -17.33 -2.74
N ASP A 319 20.87 -18.26 -2.00
CA ASP A 319 22.28 -18.56 -2.07
C ASP A 319 22.68 -19.05 -3.46
N ALA A 320 21.82 -19.84 -4.12
CA ALA A 320 22.06 -20.29 -5.48
C ALA A 320 22.06 -19.15 -6.51
N THR A 321 21.34 -18.07 -6.26
CA THR A 321 21.32 -16.88 -7.14
C THR A 321 22.40 -15.85 -6.76
N LEU A 322 22.78 -15.76 -5.48
CA LEU A 322 23.83 -14.86 -4.99
C LEU A 322 25.25 -15.39 -5.26
N THR A 323 25.42 -16.70 -5.38
CA THR A 323 26.70 -17.36 -5.64
C THR A 323 27.01 -17.56 -7.13
N GLN A 324 26.32 -16.92 -8.05
CA GLN A 324 26.77 -16.87 -9.43
C GLN A 324 28.14 -16.17 -9.43
N GLY A 325 29.20 -16.98 -9.57
CA GLY A 325 30.58 -16.50 -9.56
C GLY A 325 30.78 -15.29 -10.48
N GLN A 326 31.76 -14.46 -10.18
CA GLN A 326 32.08 -13.26 -10.95
C GLN A 326 32.09 -13.56 -12.45
N ILE A 327 31.11 -13.03 -13.15
CA ILE A 327 30.98 -13.18 -14.60
C ILE A 327 31.65 -11.99 -15.24
N THR A 328 32.57 -12.25 -16.16
CA THR A 328 33.18 -11.18 -16.96
C THR A 328 32.16 -10.69 -17.98
N LEU A 329 31.60 -9.52 -17.75
CA LEU A 329 30.73 -8.83 -18.69
C LEU A 329 31.51 -7.82 -19.54
N PRO A 330 30.98 -7.40 -20.69
CA PRO A 330 31.57 -6.34 -21.49
C PRO A 330 31.81 -5.07 -20.65
N ARG A 331 32.88 -4.34 -20.95
CA ARG A 331 33.22 -3.11 -20.20
C ARG A 331 32.05 -2.13 -20.12
N GLY A 332 31.72 -1.70 -18.92
CA GLY A 332 30.63 -0.74 -18.66
C GLY A 332 29.24 -1.38 -18.49
N ILE A 333 29.09 -2.68 -18.72
CA ILE A 333 27.88 -3.42 -18.43
C ILE A 333 27.92 -3.93 -16.99
N ARG A 334 26.86 -3.63 -16.25
CA ARG A 334 26.69 -4.10 -14.87
C ARG A 334 26.03 -5.48 -14.82
N CYS A 335 24.95 -5.64 -15.59
CA CYS A 335 24.22 -6.90 -15.67
C CYS A 335 23.72 -7.16 -17.08
N GLN A 336 23.45 -8.45 -17.38
CA GLN A 336 22.85 -8.91 -18.61
C GLN A 336 21.67 -9.84 -18.31
N ILE A 337 20.57 -9.71 -19.07
CA ILE A 337 19.38 -10.54 -19.00
C ILE A 337 19.01 -10.96 -20.41
N GLY A 338 19.38 -12.17 -20.80
CA GLY A 338 19.27 -12.58 -22.21
C GLY A 338 20.02 -11.58 -23.11
N GLU A 339 19.33 -10.97 -24.06
CA GLU A 339 19.90 -9.97 -24.98
C GLU A 339 19.95 -8.55 -24.39
N GLN A 340 19.28 -8.31 -23.27
CA GLN A 340 19.21 -6.98 -22.64
C GLN A 340 20.38 -6.75 -21.72
N SER A 341 20.96 -5.54 -21.76
CA SER A 341 22.10 -5.14 -20.94
C SER A 341 21.72 -3.96 -20.04
N ILE A 342 22.18 -4.03 -18.79
CA ILE A 342 22.08 -2.94 -17.81
C ILE A 342 23.48 -2.36 -17.65
N ALA A 343 23.69 -1.15 -18.16
CA ALA A 343 24.97 -0.49 -18.06
C ALA A 343 25.11 0.28 -16.73
N TYR A 344 26.31 0.29 -16.13
CA TYR A 344 26.64 1.12 -14.96
C TYR A 344 26.30 2.60 -15.19
N GLY A 345 26.59 3.11 -16.39
CA GLY A 345 26.28 4.48 -16.76
C GLY A 345 24.77 4.78 -16.76
N SER A 346 23.93 3.81 -17.16
CA SER A 346 22.48 3.95 -17.11
C SER A 346 21.96 4.01 -15.68
N VAL A 347 22.39 3.07 -14.83
CA VAL A 347 22.04 3.05 -13.40
C VAL A 347 22.47 4.34 -12.71
N ARG A 348 23.70 4.83 -12.95
CA ARG A 348 24.21 6.08 -12.39
C ARG A 348 23.35 7.28 -12.79
N ARG A 349 22.98 7.37 -14.07
CA ARG A 349 22.11 8.46 -14.55
C ARG A 349 20.72 8.41 -13.92
N LEU A 350 20.13 7.23 -13.76
CA LEU A 350 18.85 7.07 -13.06
C LEU A 350 19.01 7.40 -11.57
N ALA A 351 20.12 7.01 -10.93
CA ALA A 351 20.40 7.34 -9.54
C ALA A 351 20.47 8.86 -9.30
N HIS A 352 20.95 9.61 -10.29
CA HIS A 352 20.98 11.07 -10.20
C HIS A 352 19.58 11.70 -10.21
N VAL A 353 18.64 11.09 -10.92
CA VAL A 353 17.22 11.51 -10.92
C VAL A 353 16.49 11.09 -9.64
N ILE A 354 16.75 9.89 -9.18
CA ILE A 354 16.02 9.24 -8.09
C ILE A 354 16.60 9.63 -6.71
N GLY A 355 17.89 9.94 -6.65
CA GLY A 355 18.62 10.15 -5.39
C GLY A 355 19.09 8.86 -4.70
N ASP A 356 18.85 7.67 -5.31
CA ASP A 356 19.21 6.37 -4.74
C ASP A 356 19.68 5.37 -5.78
N GLY A 357 20.82 4.74 -5.53
CA GLY A 357 21.47 3.79 -6.45
C GLY A 357 20.79 2.42 -6.52
N GLY A 358 20.19 1.96 -5.43
CA GLY A 358 19.49 0.67 -5.38
C GLY A 358 18.20 0.70 -6.18
N VAL A 359 17.42 1.77 -5.98
CA VAL A 359 16.20 1.99 -6.75
C VAL A 359 16.49 2.24 -8.22
N ALA A 360 17.54 2.99 -8.51
CA ALA A 360 17.96 3.20 -9.90
C ALA A 360 18.36 1.89 -10.58
N PHE A 361 18.97 0.98 -9.84
CA PHE A 361 19.29 -0.35 -10.36
C PHE A 361 18.02 -1.17 -10.60
N SER A 362 17.05 -1.12 -9.68
CA SER A 362 15.76 -1.77 -9.83
C SER A 362 14.95 -1.21 -10.99
N ALA A 363 14.96 0.11 -11.18
CA ALA A 363 14.35 0.77 -12.34
C ALA A 363 15.01 0.30 -13.65
N ALA A 364 16.35 0.28 -13.70
CA ALA A 364 17.08 -0.18 -14.89
C ALA A 364 16.81 -1.67 -15.20
N TYR A 365 16.69 -2.50 -14.16
CA TYR A 365 16.31 -3.90 -14.28
C TYR A 365 14.89 -4.06 -14.83
N SER A 366 13.91 -3.39 -14.23
CA SER A 366 12.53 -3.38 -14.67
C SER A 366 12.40 -2.95 -16.15
N GLN A 367 13.09 -1.87 -16.52
CA GLN A 367 13.11 -1.38 -17.90
C GLN A 367 13.73 -2.40 -18.88
N ALA A 368 14.82 -3.08 -18.47
CA ALA A 368 15.46 -4.11 -19.30
C ALA A 368 14.53 -5.32 -19.52
N VAL A 369 13.89 -5.81 -18.46
CA VAL A 369 12.92 -6.90 -18.57
C VAL A 369 11.74 -6.50 -19.46
N LEU A 370 11.18 -5.31 -19.25
CA LEU A 370 10.05 -4.83 -20.05
C LEU A 370 10.44 -4.58 -21.51
N ALA A 371 11.67 -4.13 -21.77
CA ALA A 371 12.20 -3.98 -23.13
C ALA A 371 12.31 -5.31 -23.87
N GLY A 372 12.61 -6.39 -23.16
CA GLY A 372 12.58 -7.75 -23.74
C GLY A 372 11.18 -8.28 -24.04
N LEU A 373 10.13 -7.68 -23.44
CA LEU A 373 8.73 -8.09 -23.63
C LEU A 373 7.97 -7.23 -24.63
N VAL A 374 8.32 -5.95 -24.72
CA VAL A 374 7.61 -4.96 -25.54
C VAL A 374 8.59 -4.10 -26.32
N ASN A 375 8.56 -4.24 -27.63
CA ASN A 375 9.37 -3.41 -28.51
C ASN A 375 8.73 -2.01 -28.69
N VAL A 376 9.56 -0.97 -28.55
CA VAL A 376 9.24 0.44 -28.84
C VAL A 376 10.31 0.98 -29.77
N GLN A 377 9.88 1.46 -30.93
CA GLN A 377 10.80 2.00 -31.90
C GLN A 377 11.32 3.39 -31.48
N GLN A 378 12.55 3.70 -31.84
CA GLN A 378 13.14 5.03 -31.57
C GLN A 378 12.29 6.17 -32.14
N ALA A 379 11.63 5.94 -33.27
CA ALA A 379 10.72 6.91 -33.88
C ALA A 379 9.53 7.26 -32.98
N ASP A 380 8.97 6.27 -32.26
CA ASP A 380 7.86 6.47 -31.31
C ASP A 380 8.30 7.31 -30.12
N VAL A 381 9.50 7.02 -29.58
CA VAL A 381 10.09 7.78 -28.47
C VAL A 381 10.31 9.25 -28.87
N LEU A 382 10.87 9.49 -30.04
CA LEU A 382 11.08 10.84 -30.56
C LEU A 382 9.77 11.58 -30.85
N ALA A 383 8.74 10.86 -31.31
CA ALA A 383 7.41 11.42 -31.50
C ALA A 383 6.77 11.82 -30.17
N ALA A 384 6.85 10.96 -29.17
CA ALA A 384 6.37 11.23 -27.81
C ALA A 384 7.14 12.40 -27.16
N GLU A 385 8.48 12.43 -27.27
CA GLU A 385 9.29 13.55 -26.79
C GLU A 385 8.87 14.88 -27.43
N ARG A 386 8.66 14.89 -28.77
CA ARG A 386 8.16 16.08 -29.46
C ARG A 386 6.76 16.49 -29.00
N ALA A 387 5.88 15.52 -28.71
CA ALA A 387 4.56 15.80 -28.18
C ALA A 387 4.63 16.44 -26.78
N ILE A 388 5.47 15.91 -25.88
CA ILE A 388 5.73 16.49 -24.55
C ILE A 388 6.28 17.93 -24.68
N ILE A 389 7.28 18.15 -25.54
CA ILE A 389 7.87 19.48 -25.74
C ILE A 389 6.80 20.46 -26.24
N ARG A 390 5.97 20.07 -27.19
CA ARG A 390 4.88 20.91 -27.70
C ARG A 390 3.82 21.19 -26.65
N SER A 391 3.39 20.14 -25.91
CA SER A 391 2.28 20.24 -24.98
C SER A 391 2.64 20.97 -23.69
N ARG A 392 3.76 20.62 -23.07
CA ARG A 392 4.11 21.08 -21.73
C ARG A 392 5.10 22.24 -21.71
N PHE A 393 5.86 22.41 -22.80
CA PHE A 393 6.90 23.45 -22.91
C PHE A 393 6.64 24.43 -24.04
N ARG A 394 5.41 24.48 -24.57
CA ARG A 394 5.01 25.39 -25.67
C ARG A 394 5.96 25.30 -26.88
N GLY A 395 6.51 24.11 -27.16
CA GLY A 395 7.47 23.89 -28.24
C GLY A 395 8.93 24.24 -27.88
N SER A 396 9.20 24.80 -26.71
CA SER A 396 10.53 25.24 -26.32
C SER A 396 11.41 24.05 -25.88
N ARG A 397 12.29 23.60 -26.74
CA ARG A 397 13.31 22.58 -26.42
C ARG A 397 14.27 23.03 -25.30
N ALA A 398 14.53 24.35 -25.21
CA ALA A 398 15.39 24.90 -24.16
C ALA A 398 14.71 24.78 -22.79
N ALA A 399 13.41 25.11 -22.69
CA ALA A 399 12.64 24.94 -21.45
C ALA A 399 12.56 23.46 -21.04
N TYR A 400 12.33 22.56 -21.98
CA TYR A 400 12.33 21.12 -21.72
C TYR A 400 13.69 20.62 -21.17
N ARG A 401 14.81 21.02 -21.80
CA ARG A 401 16.16 20.66 -21.31
C ARG A 401 16.44 21.21 -19.91
N ARG A 402 16.01 22.45 -19.62
CA ARG A 402 16.13 23.02 -18.27
C ARG A 402 15.29 22.26 -17.23
N ALA A 403 14.10 21.81 -17.61
CA ALA A 403 13.25 21.01 -16.72
C ALA A 403 13.88 19.64 -16.42
N LEU A 404 14.42 18.98 -17.44
CA LEU A 404 15.19 17.75 -17.25
C LEU A 404 16.38 17.97 -16.31
N ALA A 405 17.18 19.01 -16.57
CA ALA A 405 18.37 19.31 -15.74
C ALA A 405 18.01 19.58 -14.26
N ARG A 406 16.92 20.31 -14.00
CA ARG A 406 16.42 20.53 -12.64
C ARG A 406 16.00 19.23 -11.93
N GLY A 407 15.47 18.27 -12.68
CA GLY A 407 15.16 16.95 -12.18
C GLY A 407 16.34 15.95 -12.22
N GLY A 408 17.57 16.43 -12.39
CA GLY A 408 18.76 15.57 -12.41
C GLY A 408 18.91 14.73 -13.70
N ALA A 409 18.12 14.99 -14.74
CA ALA A 409 18.12 14.23 -15.97
C ALA A 409 18.74 14.99 -17.14
N ASN A 410 19.25 14.24 -18.11
CA ASN A 410 19.55 14.75 -19.44
C ASN A 410 18.57 14.18 -20.48
N GLN A 411 18.70 14.59 -21.73
CA GLN A 411 17.79 14.18 -22.79
C GLN A 411 17.80 12.65 -23.05
N ALA A 412 18.94 12.00 -22.86
CA ALA A 412 19.05 10.54 -23.02
C ALA A 412 18.24 9.82 -21.94
N VAL A 413 18.32 10.27 -20.68
CA VAL A 413 17.50 9.73 -19.57
C VAL A 413 16.01 10.04 -19.81
N GLY A 414 15.67 11.25 -20.23
CA GLY A 414 14.29 11.60 -20.58
C GLY A 414 13.70 10.66 -21.65
N ARG A 415 14.45 10.36 -22.71
CA ARG A 415 14.04 9.39 -23.73
C ARG A 415 13.95 7.96 -23.22
N GLN A 416 14.83 7.55 -22.33
CA GLN A 416 14.76 6.24 -21.68
C GLN A 416 13.47 6.09 -20.86
N ILE A 417 13.09 7.12 -20.11
CA ILE A 417 11.85 7.15 -19.33
C ILE A 417 10.62 7.14 -20.25
N ILE A 418 10.63 7.93 -21.32
CA ILE A 418 9.55 7.95 -22.31
C ILE A 418 9.40 6.56 -22.98
N ALA A 419 10.51 5.92 -23.31
CA ALA A 419 10.46 4.57 -23.90
C ALA A 419 9.84 3.54 -22.95
N ASP A 420 10.17 3.63 -21.68
CA ASP A 420 9.62 2.76 -20.64
C ASP A 420 8.12 3.01 -20.46
N GLU A 421 7.69 4.24 -20.36
CA GLU A 421 6.29 4.64 -20.27
C GLU A 421 5.47 4.14 -21.49
N LEU A 422 6.00 4.27 -22.70
CA LEU A 422 5.37 3.73 -23.91
C LEU A 422 5.21 2.20 -23.85
N ARG A 423 6.20 1.49 -23.30
CA ARG A 423 6.10 0.04 -23.11
C ARG A 423 5.03 -0.33 -22.09
N GLN A 424 5.02 0.36 -20.96
CA GLN A 424 4.02 0.16 -19.91
C GLN A 424 2.60 0.41 -20.45
N GLN A 425 2.38 1.48 -21.18
CA GLN A 425 1.09 1.77 -21.81
C GLN A 425 0.69 0.73 -22.84
N ARG A 426 1.60 0.29 -23.71
CA ARG A 426 1.33 -0.76 -24.70
C ARG A 426 0.95 -2.07 -24.03
N MET A 427 1.62 -2.40 -22.94
CA MET A 427 1.29 -3.59 -22.16
C MET A 427 0.00 -3.41 -21.38
N GLY A 428 -0.21 -2.25 -20.71
CA GLY A 428 -1.41 -1.93 -19.95
C GLY A 428 -2.70 -2.03 -20.78
N ARG A 429 -2.64 -1.67 -22.06
CA ARG A 429 -3.79 -1.80 -22.99
C ARG A 429 -4.24 -3.25 -23.22
N ARG A 430 -3.40 -4.24 -22.92
CA ARG A 430 -3.75 -5.66 -23.01
C ARG A 430 -4.62 -6.14 -21.84
N PHE A 431 -4.67 -5.38 -20.75
CA PHE A 431 -5.46 -5.72 -19.58
C PHE A 431 -6.86 -5.10 -19.68
N ARG A 432 -7.86 -5.94 -19.53
CA ARG A 432 -9.25 -5.51 -19.45
C ARG A 432 -9.54 -5.09 -18.00
N ALA A 433 -9.68 -3.80 -17.77
CA ALA A 433 -10.09 -3.30 -16.46
C ALA A 433 -11.52 -3.74 -16.16
N PRO A 434 -11.81 -4.24 -14.97
CA PRO A 434 -13.18 -4.52 -14.55
C PRO A 434 -14.00 -3.22 -14.50
N SER A 435 -15.29 -3.34 -14.70
CA SER A 435 -16.21 -2.21 -14.45
C SER A 435 -16.26 -1.97 -12.93
N PRO A 436 -16.02 -0.74 -12.45
CA PRO A 436 -16.15 -0.46 -11.03
C PRO A 436 -17.60 -0.57 -10.57
N SER A 437 -17.80 -1.02 -9.33
CA SER A 437 -19.14 -1.06 -8.71
C SER A 437 -19.67 0.34 -8.42
N GLY A 438 -20.97 0.45 -8.15
CA GLY A 438 -21.58 1.70 -7.71
C GLY A 438 -20.93 2.26 -6.44
N GLU A 439 -20.62 1.38 -5.48
CA GLU A 439 -19.92 1.72 -4.25
C GLU A 439 -18.51 2.26 -4.48
N GLN A 440 -17.74 1.65 -5.39
CA GLN A 440 -16.41 2.14 -5.74
C GLN A 440 -16.46 3.54 -6.35
N ILE A 441 -17.49 3.83 -7.15
CA ILE A 441 -17.68 5.14 -7.78
C ILE A 441 -18.05 6.18 -6.72
N ALA A 442 -18.98 5.84 -5.81
CA ALA A 442 -19.39 6.71 -4.72
C ALA A 442 -18.22 7.00 -3.76
N ALA A 443 -17.49 5.95 -3.39
CA ALA A 443 -16.32 6.04 -2.53
C ALA A 443 -15.19 6.87 -3.14
N TYR A 444 -14.97 6.77 -4.46
CA TYR A 444 -14.00 7.64 -5.15
C TYR A 444 -14.44 9.11 -5.04
N GLN A 445 -15.71 9.40 -5.33
CA GLN A 445 -16.22 10.76 -5.26
C GLN A 445 -16.10 11.34 -3.85
N GLU A 446 -16.40 10.55 -2.82
CA GLU A 446 -16.27 10.96 -1.42
C GLU A 446 -14.80 11.19 -1.03
N THR A 447 -13.91 10.26 -1.39
CA THR A 447 -12.48 10.35 -1.07
C THR A 447 -11.82 11.57 -1.71
N TYR A 448 -12.25 11.92 -2.90
CA TYR A 448 -11.71 13.02 -3.69
C TYR A 448 -12.68 14.21 -3.77
N ALA A 449 -13.58 14.35 -2.80
CA ALA A 449 -14.62 15.38 -2.79
C ALA A 449 -14.07 16.80 -2.95
N GLU A 450 -12.92 17.08 -2.36
CA GLU A 450 -12.24 18.39 -2.42
C GLU A 450 -11.45 18.63 -3.71
N GLN A 451 -11.29 17.63 -4.56
CA GLN A 451 -10.57 17.80 -5.82
C GLN A 451 -11.35 18.68 -6.80
N PRO A 452 -10.65 19.53 -7.58
CA PRO A 452 -11.32 20.40 -8.53
C PRO A 452 -12.04 19.59 -9.60
N ALA A 453 -13.24 19.98 -9.91
CA ALA A 453 -14.06 19.41 -10.96
C ALA A 453 -14.83 20.49 -11.70
N ARG A 454 -15.05 20.32 -13.00
CA ARG A 454 -15.86 21.22 -13.81
C ARG A 454 -16.37 20.58 -15.09
N MET A 455 -17.51 21.07 -15.58
CA MET A 455 -18.05 20.66 -16.87
C MET A 455 -17.25 21.28 -18.02
N VAL A 456 -16.87 20.44 -18.97
CA VAL A 456 -16.12 20.88 -20.16
C VAL A 456 -16.66 20.25 -21.44
N GLU A 457 -16.36 20.92 -22.55
CA GLU A 457 -16.45 20.35 -23.88
C GLU A 457 -15.05 20.29 -24.49
N VAL A 458 -14.70 19.14 -25.08
CA VAL A 458 -13.37 18.89 -25.64
C VAL A 458 -13.42 18.38 -27.06
N LYS A 459 -12.43 18.77 -27.88
CA LYS A 459 -12.16 18.23 -29.22
C LYS A 459 -10.66 17.98 -29.36
N PRO A 460 -10.24 16.73 -29.70
CA PRO A 460 -11.02 15.50 -29.89
C PRO A 460 -11.61 14.96 -28.58
N ARG A 461 -12.23 13.78 -28.61
CA ARG A 461 -12.71 13.08 -27.39
C ARG A 461 -11.56 12.81 -26.45
N ALA A 462 -11.77 12.98 -25.15
CA ALA A 462 -10.74 12.78 -24.14
C ALA A 462 -11.00 11.51 -23.29
N TRP A 463 -9.96 10.75 -23.04
CA TRP A 463 -10.05 9.53 -22.20
C TRP A 463 -10.47 9.85 -20.77
N TRP A 464 -9.99 10.95 -20.21
CA TRP A 464 -10.35 11.43 -18.87
C TRP A 464 -11.80 11.94 -18.75
N LEU A 465 -12.53 11.97 -19.85
CA LEU A 465 -13.99 12.12 -19.92
C LEU A 465 -14.69 10.81 -20.35
N GLY A 466 -14.03 9.66 -20.21
CA GLY A 466 -14.55 8.39 -20.70
C GLY A 466 -14.74 8.33 -22.21
N ASN A 467 -13.82 8.91 -22.98
CA ASN A 467 -13.86 9.04 -24.45
C ASN A 467 -15.08 9.82 -24.97
N ARG A 468 -15.55 10.79 -24.21
CA ARG A 468 -16.64 11.70 -24.62
C ARG A 468 -16.10 13.07 -25.01
N ARG A 469 -16.92 13.85 -25.70
CA ARG A 469 -16.65 15.25 -26.02
C ARG A 469 -17.12 16.21 -24.92
N ARG A 470 -18.09 15.81 -24.11
CA ARG A 470 -18.65 16.62 -23.02
C ARG A 470 -18.71 15.78 -21.76
N GLY A 471 -18.39 16.36 -20.62
CA GLY A 471 -18.47 15.69 -19.34
C GLY A 471 -17.76 16.49 -18.25
N LEU A 472 -17.80 15.92 -17.06
CA LEU A 472 -17.14 16.49 -15.89
C LEU A 472 -15.64 16.13 -15.94
N ALA A 473 -14.79 17.13 -16.11
CA ALA A 473 -13.37 16.98 -15.85
C ALA A 473 -13.15 16.89 -14.33
N VAL A 474 -12.34 15.95 -13.88
CA VAL A 474 -12.07 15.69 -12.45
C VAL A 474 -10.56 15.68 -12.24
N GLY A 475 -10.06 16.45 -11.28
CA GLY A 475 -8.69 16.30 -10.82
C GLY A 475 -8.57 15.01 -9.98
N PRO A 476 -7.47 14.30 -10.03
CA PRO A 476 -6.22 14.51 -10.80
C PRO A 476 -6.24 13.90 -12.22
N LEU A 477 -7.38 13.46 -12.74
CA LEU A 477 -7.49 12.74 -14.03
C LEU A 477 -7.36 13.67 -15.24
N ALA A 478 -7.95 14.85 -15.14
CA ALA A 478 -7.90 15.85 -16.21
C ALA A 478 -6.64 16.74 -16.11
N PRO A 479 -6.19 17.34 -17.22
CA PRO A 479 -5.08 18.27 -17.18
C PRO A 479 -5.36 19.45 -16.23
N PRO A 480 -4.43 19.84 -15.34
CA PRO A 480 -4.65 20.90 -14.35
C PRO A 480 -5.12 22.23 -14.97
N GLN A 481 -4.62 22.57 -16.15
CA GLN A 481 -4.98 23.79 -16.86
C GLN A 481 -6.48 23.90 -17.18
N VAL A 482 -7.20 22.78 -17.16
CA VAL A 482 -8.65 22.76 -17.36
C VAL A 482 -9.35 23.55 -16.26
N PHE A 483 -8.83 23.46 -15.03
CA PHE A 483 -9.47 24.05 -13.86
C PHE A 483 -9.18 25.55 -13.68
N ASP A 484 -8.13 26.05 -14.33
CA ASP A 484 -7.74 27.45 -14.29
C ASP A 484 -8.44 28.31 -15.37
N LEU A 485 -9.24 27.70 -16.25
CA LEU A 485 -9.90 28.43 -17.32
C LEU A 485 -11.09 29.23 -16.76
N PRO A 486 -11.28 30.49 -17.19
CA PRO A 486 -12.54 31.18 -16.91
C PRO A 486 -13.72 30.45 -17.55
N ALA A 487 -14.89 30.49 -16.92
CA ALA A 487 -16.12 29.94 -17.47
C ALA A 487 -16.44 30.55 -18.85
N GLY A 488 -16.93 29.76 -19.79
CA GLY A 488 -17.18 30.13 -21.17
C GLY A 488 -15.94 30.26 -22.06
N LYS A 489 -14.74 30.26 -21.49
CA LYS A 489 -13.51 30.39 -22.30
C LYS A 489 -13.18 29.09 -23.01
N LYS A 490 -12.70 29.26 -24.23
CA LYS A 490 -12.20 28.22 -25.10
C LYS A 490 -10.68 28.38 -25.27
N THR A 491 -9.95 27.28 -25.08
CA THR A 491 -8.50 27.30 -25.27
C THR A 491 -8.01 25.96 -25.82
N ARG A 492 -6.76 25.93 -26.28
CA ARG A 492 -6.10 24.69 -26.65
C ARG A 492 -5.17 24.24 -25.53
N ILE A 493 -5.51 23.13 -24.92
CA ILE A 493 -4.68 22.47 -23.90
C ILE A 493 -3.89 21.35 -24.60
N ARG A 494 -2.59 21.37 -24.39
CA ARG A 494 -1.68 20.35 -24.90
C ARG A 494 -1.33 19.40 -23.77
N THR A 495 -1.63 18.12 -23.95
CA THR A 495 -1.31 17.05 -23.02
C THR A 495 -0.31 16.08 -23.67
N ALA A 496 0.15 15.08 -22.93
CA ALA A 496 1.04 14.07 -23.47
C ALA A 496 0.39 13.23 -24.60
N ASP A 497 -0.90 13.01 -24.52
CA ASP A 497 -1.70 12.21 -25.43
C ASP A 497 -2.31 13.02 -26.58
N GLY A 498 -2.12 14.35 -26.61
CA GLY A 498 -2.56 15.17 -27.72
C GLY A 498 -2.86 16.62 -27.40
N ILE A 499 -3.46 17.29 -28.40
CA ILE A 499 -3.95 18.67 -28.25
C ILE A 499 -5.48 18.57 -28.15
N TYR A 500 -6.01 19.11 -27.08
CA TYR A 500 -7.43 19.23 -26.86
C TYR A 500 -7.86 20.68 -26.94
N GLU A 501 -8.83 20.96 -27.75
CA GLU A 501 -9.57 22.22 -27.70
C GLU A 501 -10.60 22.07 -26.58
N VAL A 502 -10.43 22.81 -25.51
CA VAL A 502 -11.25 22.70 -24.30
C VAL A 502 -12.07 23.98 -24.14
N THR A 503 -13.38 23.83 -23.98
CA THR A 503 -14.28 24.91 -23.58
C THR A 503 -14.74 24.63 -22.16
N ALA A 504 -14.43 25.53 -21.24
CA ALA A 504 -14.97 25.50 -19.88
C ALA A 504 -16.45 25.90 -19.92
N ARG A 505 -17.33 25.08 -19.36
CA ARG A 505 -18.78 25.34 -19.41
C ARG A 505 -19.30 26.05 -18.17
N ASP A 506 -18.67 25.86 -17.06
CA ASP A 506 -19.01 26.42 -15.75
C ASP A 506 -17.75 26.84 -14.99
N GLU A 507 -17.89 27.18 -13.74
CA GLU A 507 -16.79 27.41 -12.82
C GLU A 507 -16.24 26.09 -12.28
N THR A 508 -15.02 26.14 -11.73
CA THR A 508 -14.42 25.01 -11.04
C THR A 508 -15.00 24.92 -9.64
N LEU A 509 -15.57 23.77 -9.31
CA LEU A 509 -16.13 23.45 -7.99
C LEU A 509 -15.45 22.19 -7.44
N PRO A 510 -15.54 21.93 -6.13
CA PRO A 510 -15.14 20.64 -5.57
C PRO A 510 -15.96 19.49 -6.17
N LEU A 511 -15.34 18.35 -6.40
CA LEU A 511 -16.01 17.17 -6.97
C LEU A 511 -17.24 16.76 -6.16
N GLY A 512 -17.21 16.93 -4.83
CA GLY A 512 -18.34 16.64 -3.94
C GLY A 512 -19.59 17.49 -4.18
N ALA A 513 -19.45 18.62 -4.88
CA ALA A 513 -20.58 19.48 -5.26
C ALA A 513 -21.42 18.92 -6.43
N PHE A 514 -20.90 17.92 -7.16
CA PHE A 514 -21.56 17.36 -8.32
C PHE A 514 -22.31 16.06 -7.95
N PRO A 515 -23.55 15.87 -8.47
CA PRO A 515 -24.24 14.60 -8.31
C PRO A 515 -23.43 13.45 -8.93
N ILE A 516 -23.49 12.29 -8.27
CA ILE A 516 -22.74 11.09 -8.71
C ILE A 516 -23.04 10.69 -10.16
N GLY A 517 -24.26 10.91 -10.62
CA GLY A 517 -24.67 10.63 -12.00
C GLY A 517 -23.90 11.47 -13.03
N VAL A 518 -23.54 12.70 -12.69
CA VAL A 518 -22.74 13.61 -13.53
C VAL A 518 -21.27 13.21 -13.51
N ALA A 519 -20.74 12.88 -12.35
CA ALA A 519 -19.33 12.50 -12.15
C ALA A 519 -19.01 11.09 -12.67
N ARG A 520 -20.01 10.21 -12.71
CA ARG A 520 -19.87 8.75 -12.93
C ARG A 520 -18.92 8.40 -14.09
N THR A 521 -19.11 9.01 -15.25
CA THR A 521 -18.35 8.61 -16.44
C THR A 521 -16.86 8.87 -16.30
N SER A 522 -16.48 10.02 -15.76
CA SER A 522 -15.07 10.39 -15.58
C SER A 522 -14.44 9.64 -14.42
N VAL A 523 -15.18 9.43 -13.33
CA VAL A 523 -14.74 8.60 -12.21
C VAL A 523 -14.52 7.16 -12.64
N VAL A 524 -15.43 6.58 -13.45
CA VAL A 524 -15.26 5.22 -14.02
C VAL A 524 -14.00 5.16 -14.88
N ALA A 525 -13.76 6.16 -15.75
CA ALA A 525 -12.57 6.19 -16.59
C ALA A 525 -11.29 6.20 -15.74
N GLY A 526 -11.24 6.99 -14.70
CA GLY A 526 -10.12 7.04 -13.77
C GLY A 526 -9.90 5.73 -13.00
N LEU A 527 -10.97 5.16 -12.46
CA LEU A 527 -10.90 3.87 -11.76
C LEU A 527 -10.44 2.74 -12.68
N GLN A 528 -10.87 2.75 -13.94
CA GLN A 528 -10.43 1.77 -14.93
C GLN A 528 -8.94 1.94 -15.27
N GLU A 529 -8.44 3.16 -15.38
CA GLU A 529 -7.01 3.40 -15.64
C GLU A 529 -6.15 2.96 -14.45
N ILE A 530 -6.56 3.31 -13.23
CA ILE A 530 -5.92 2.81 -12.01
C ILE A 530 -5.90 1.26 -12.02
N SER A 531 -7.03 0.64 -12.37
CA SER A 531 -7.12 -0.82 -12.42
C SER A 531 -6.21 -1.44 -13.47
N ARG A 532 -6.10 -0.86 -14.66
CA ARG A 532 -5.17 -1.33 -15.71
C ARG A 532 -3.73 -1.27 -15.26
N ARG A 533 -3.33 -0.16 -14.63
CA ARG A 533 -1.99 0.01 -14.10
C ARG A 533 -1.68 -1.04 -13.03
N GLN A 534 -2.59 -1.29 -12.09
CA GLN A 534 -2.44 -2.32 -11.07
C GLN A 534 -2.39 -3.74 -11.65
N LEU A 535 -3.23 -4.04 -12.65
CA LEU A 535 -3.20 -5.31 -13.35
C LEU A 535 -1.86 -5.52 -14.07
N PHE A 536 -1.32 -4.44 -14.66
CA PHE A 536 0.01 -4.47 -15.25
C PHE A 536 1.09 -4.71 -14.19
N GLU A 537 1.13 -3.95 -13.11
CA GLU A 537 2.11 -4.08 -12.03
C GLU A 537 2.08 -5.48 -11.40
N ARG A 538 0.87 -5.97 -11.08
CA ARG A 538 0.67 -7.33 -10.60
C ARG A 538 1.17 -8.38 -11.56
N TRP A 539 0.84 -8.27 -12.83
CA TRP A 539 1.28 -9.21 -13.85
C TRP A 539 2.80 -9.12 -14.03
N PHE A 540 3.36 -7.91 -14.06
CA PHE A 540 4.76 -7.69 -14.37
C PHE A 540 5.70 -8.12 -13.25
N THR A 541 5.23 -8.16 -12.00
CA THR A 541 6.01 -8.71 -10.88
C THR A 541 6.46 -10.14 -11.13
N ARG A 542 5.62 -10.97 -11.77
CA ARG A 542 6.01 -12.35 -12.11
C ARG A 542 7.14 -12.42 -13.15
N PRO A 543 7.06 -11.78 -14.33
CA PRO A 543 8.20 -11.70 -15.25
C PRO A 543 9.49 -11.16 -14.60
N LEU A 544 9.39 -10.16 -13.71
CA LEU A 544 10.56 -9.66 -12.99
C LEU A 544 11.19 -10.77 -12.12
N ASN A 545 10.40 -11.48 -11.33
CA ASN A 545 10.89 -12.59 -10.53
C ASN A 545 11.48 -13.72 -11.39
N ASP A 546 10.77 -14.12 -12.44
CA ASP A 546 11.19 -15.22 -13.30
C ASP A 546 12.53 -14.90 -14.01
N ARG A 547 12.81 -13.62 -14.31
CA ARG A 547 14.02 -13.18 -14.99
C ARG A 547 15.21 -12.96 -14.05
N LEU A 548 15.01 -12.90 -12.72
CA LEU A 548 16.13 -12.83 -11.79
C LEU A 548 17.10 -14.00 -11.92
N LYS A 549 16.60 -15.19 -12.18
CA LYS A 549 17.42 -16.40 -12.39
C LYS A 549 18.31 -16.31 -13.65
N ASP A 550 17.89 -15.51 -14.63
CA ASP A 550 18.61 -15.30 -15.88
C ASP A 550 19.56 -14.09 -15.80
N LEU A 551 19.52 -13.35 -14.68
CA LEU A 551 20.29 -12.14 -14.46
C LEU A 551 21.74 -12.51 -14.15
N ARG A 552 22.65 -12.01 -14.97
CA ARG A 552 24.11 -12.15 -14.78
C ARG A 552 24.70 -10.78 -14.50
N CYS A 553 25.31 -10.59 -13.34
CA CYS A 553 25.88 -9.31 -12.92
C CYS A 553 27.39 -9.41 -12.70
N ALA A 554 28.09 -8.30 -12.91
CA ALA A 554 29.52 -8.19 -12.64
C ALA A 554 29.81 -7.98 -11.13
N ASP A 555 28.79 -7.66 -10.36
CA ASP A 555 28.84 -7.51 -8.90
C ASP A 555 27.75 -8.36 -8.23
N ASP A 556 27.87 -8.60 -6.94
CA ASP A 556 26.94 -9.42 -6.15
C ASP A 556 25.63 -8.69 -5.78
N GLN A 557 25.44 -7.47 -6.27
CA GLN A 557 24.21 -6.73 -6.00
C GLN A 557 23.09 -7.14 -6.95
N LEU A 558 21.96 -7.54 -6.38
CA LEU A 558 20.75 -7.82 -7.13
C LEU A 558 19.80 -6.61 -7.12
N PRO A 559 19.05 -6.39 -8.22
CA PRO A 559 18.01 -5.38 -8.24
C PRO A 559 16.81 -5.84 -7.42
N ALA A 560 16.05 -4.90 -6.92
CA ALA A 560 14.73 -5.19 -6.37
C ALA A 560 13.73 -5.58 -7.46
N VAL A 561 12.85 -6.52 -7.14
CA VAL A 561 11.70 -6.87 -7.99
C VAL A 561 10.59 -5.86 -7.74
N ALA A 562 10.72 -4.70 -8.35
CA ALA A 562 9.73 -3.64 -8.26
C ALA A 562 9.54 -2.95 -9.59
N VAL A 563 8.30 -2.59 -9.87
CA VAL A 563 7.98 -1.67 -10.96
C VAL A 563 8.20 -0.26 -10.44
N VAL A 564 9.28 0.36 -10.89
CA VAL A 564 9.62 1.75 -10.51
C VAL A 564 9.01 2.70 -11.53
N ASP A 565 8.01 3.45 -11.09
CA ASP A 565 7.41 4.50 -11.92
C ASP A 565 8.31 5.72 -11.98
N MET A 566 9.08 5.82 -13.04
CA MET A 566 10.00 6.94 -13.26
C MET A 566 9.30 8.28 -13.45
N THR A 567 8.01 8.29 -13.82
CA THR A 567 7.25 9.53 -13.98
C THR A 567 6.94 10.20 -12.63
N THR A 568 7.02 9.45 -11.54
CA THR A 568 6.95 10.01 -10.18
C THR A 568 8.04 11.05 -9.92
N PHE A 569 9.24 10.83 -10.49
CA PHE A 569 10.39 11.74 -10.34
C PHE A 569 10.42 12.85 -11.38
N LEU A 570 9.85 12.60 -12.55
CA LEU A 570 9.76 13.55 -13.66
C LEU A 570 8.33 13.58 -14.22
N PRO A 571 7.36 14.17 -13.48
CA PRO A 571 5.93 14.07 -13.82
C PRO A 571 5.59 14.62 -15.21
N PHE A 572 6.39 15.53 -15.73
CA PHE A 572 6.20 16.08 -17.07
C PHE A 572 6.57 15.09 -18.19
N LEU A 573 7.09 13.89 -17.88
CA LEU A 573 7.35 12.83 -18.86
C LEU A 573 6.21 11.78 -18.93
N THR A 574 5.17 11.87 -18.11
CA THR A 574 3.97 11.02 -18.21
C THR A 574 3.33 11.20 -19.60
N LEU A 575 2.94 10.14 -20.26
CA LEU A 575 2.34 10.16 -21.60
C LEU A 575 0.81 10.19 -21.55
#